data_f42334f30d4e945d33d36515920b3934
#
_entry.id   f42334f30d4e945d33d36515920b3934
#
_cell.length_a   1.000
_cell.length_b   1.000
_cell.length_c   1.000
_cell.angle_alpha   90.00
_cell.angle_beta   90.00
_cell.angle_gamma   90.00
#
_symmetry.space_group_name_H-M   'P 1'
#
loop_
_entity.id
_entity.type
_entity.pdbx_description
1 polymer ?
#
loop_
_entity_poly.entity_id
_entity_poly.type
_entity_poly.pdbx_seq_one_letter_code
_entity_poly.pdbx_strand_id
1 'polypeptide(L)'
;AGKTTMVNLLMKFYEIKDGDILIDGVSIHELTRENVHDLFVMVLQDTWLLEGSLRENLKLNNKGVTDEEIWSACEVVGADHFIKTLPNGLDATVDNSDSISGGQKQLLTIARGMIKNAPLLILDEATSNVDTRTEELVQKAMDKLTVGKTSFIIAHRLSTIKNADHILVMNEGDIIEEGNHETLMKKNGFYAELYNSQFKK
;
A
#
# COMPACT_ATOMS: atom_id res chain seq x y z
N ALA A 1 0.03 -4.38 -18.82
CA ALA A 1 0.97 -3.24 -18.64
C ALA A 1 0.21 -1.98 -18.22
N GLY A 2 0.90 -0.95 -17.65
CA GLY A 2 0.27 0.35 -17.35
C GLY A 2 -0.03 0.64 -15.87
N LYS A 3 -0.13 -0.36 -14.98
CA LYS A 3 -0.44 -0.16 -13.55
C LYS A 3 0.53 0.78 -12.84
N THR A 4 1.82 0.56 -13.00
CA THR A 4 2.86 1.44 -12.42
C THR A 4 2.80 2.86 -12.98
N THR A 5 2.49 3.02 -14.27
CA THR A 5 2.30 4.34 -14.88
C THR A 5 1.12 5.06 -14.26
N MET A 6 -0.01 4.37 -14.04
CA MET A 6 -1.18 4.93 -13.37
C MET A 6 -0.84 5.42 -11.95
N VAL A 7 -0.13 4.60 -11.16
CA VAL A 7 0.33 5.01 -9.83
C VAL A 7 1.22 6.24 -9.90
N ASN A 8 2.15 6.29 -10.85
CA ASN A 8 3.05 7.42 -11.00
C ASN A 8 2.32 8.72 -11.40
N LEU A 9 1.24 8.61 -12.19
CA LEU A 9 0.38 9.75 -12.52
C LEU A 9 -0.43 10.21 -11.31
N LEU A 10 -1.04 9.28 -10.56
CA LEU A 10 -1.76 9.57 -9.31
C LEU A 10 -0.87 10.29 -8.29
N MET A 11 0.39 9.88 -8.18
CA MET A 11 1.38 10.48 -7.27
C MET A 11 2.05 11.73 -7.84
N LYS A 12 1.64 12.17 -9.02
CA LYS A 12 2.25 13.33 -9.71
C LYS A 12 3.77 13.21 -9.86
N PHE A 13 4.30 11.97 -10.03
CA PHE A 13 5.69 11.76 -10.40
C PHE A 13 5.95 12.11 -11.85
N TYR A 14 4.92 11.98 -12.70
CA TYR A 14 4.90 12.41 -14.08
C TYR A 14 3.78 13.42 -14.31
N GLU A 15 4.03 14.39 -15.20
CA GLU A 15 3.00 15.34 -15.62
C GLU A 15 2.04 14.66 -16.62
N ILE A 16 0.76 14.97 -16.47
CA ILE A 16 -0.30 14.54 -17.40
C ILE A 16 -0.20 15.39 -18.64
N LYS A 17 -0.10 14.77 -19.81
CA LYS A 17 0.01 15.47 -21.10
C LYS A 17 -1.35 15.86 -21.65
N ASP A 18 -2.37 15.06 -21.39
CA ASP A 18 -3.75 15.26 -21.85
C ASP A 18 -4.73 14.65 -20.84
N GLY A 19 -5.91 15.25 -20.71
CA GLY A 19 -6.87 14.89 -19.68
C GLY A 19 -6.56 15.49 -18.31
N ASP A 20 -7.23 14.98 -17.25
CA ASP A 20 -7.06 15.46 -15.88
C ASP A 20 -7.32 14.34 -14.87
N ILE A 21 -6.79 14.50 -13.66
CA ILE A 21 -7.13 13.70 -12.49
C ILE A 21 -7.72 14.65 -11.45
N LEU A 22 -8.94 14.34 -11.01
CA LEU A 22 -9.61 15.11 -9.98
C LEU A 22 -9.54 14.37 -8.64
N ILE A 23 -9.11 15.08 -7.60
CA ILE A 23 -9.13 14.59 -6.21
C ILE A 23 -10.19 15.43 -5.48
N ASP A 24 -11.32 14.81 -5.13
CA ASP A 24 -12.48 15.50 -4.57
C ASP A 24 -12.91 16.75 -5.38
N GLY A 25 -12.86 16.64 -6.70
CA GLY A 25 -13.23 17.72 -7.63
C GLY A 25 -12.14 18.77 -7.88
N VAL A 26 -10.98 18.68 -7.24
CA VAL A 26 -9.84 19.57 -7.45
C VAL A 26 -8.89 18.94 -8.47
N SER A 27 -8.55 19.69 -9.51
CA SER A 27 -7.61 19.24 -10.53
C SER A 27 -6.21 19.01 -9.95
N ILE A 28 -5.57 17.90 -10.34
CA ILE A 28 -4.19 17.61 -9.94
C ILE A 28 -3.20 18.68 -10.47
N HIS A 29 -3.57 19.40 -11.53
CA HIS A 29 -2.76 20.51 -12.06
C HIS A 29 -2.71 21.69 -11.11
N GLU A 30 -3.74 21.88 -10.26
CA GLU A 30 -3.81 22.95 -9.26
C GLU A 30 -3.05 22.61 -7.98
N LEU A 31 -2.70 21.33 -7.77
CA LEU A 31 -2.01 20.83 -6.60
C LEU A 31 -0.50 20.79 -6.84
N THR A 32 0.29 21.13 -5.82
CA THR A 32 1.72 20.83 -5.85
C THR A 32 1.96 19.34 -5.67
N ARG A 33 3.14 18.85 -6.04
CA ARG A 33 3.53 17.46 -5.77
C ARG A 33 3.48 17.14 -4.27
N GLU A 34 3.89 18.07 -3.44
CA GLU A 34 3.87 17.95 -2.00
C GLU A 34 2.43 17.79 -1.47
N ASN A 35 1.49 18.63 -1.94
CA ASN A 35 0.07 18.49 -1.60
C ASN A 35 -0.48 17.11 -1.95
N VAL A 36 -0.16 16.59 -3.14
CA VAL A 36 -0.58 15.25 -3.57
C VAL A 36 0.04 14.19 -2.66
N HIS A 37 1.34 14.26 -2.38
CA HIS A 37 2.02 13.28 -1.52
C HIS A 37 1.49 13.27 -0.09
N ASP A 38 1.03 14.41 0.43
CA ASP A 38 0.42 14.48 1.76
C ASP A 38 -0.91 13.73 1.84
N LEU A 39 -1.64 13.66 0.73
CA LEU A 39 -2.91 12.95 0.64
C LEU A 39 -2.77 11.42 0.53
N PHE A 40 -1.59 10.90 0.17
CA PHE A 40 -1.39 9.48 -0.09
C PHE A 40 -0.48 8.80 0.93
N VAL A 41 -0.80 7.55 1.24
CA VAL A 41 0.13 6.56 1.78
C VAL A 41 0.41 5.53 0.71
N MET A 42 1.67 5.15 0.55
CA MET A 42 2.09 4.07 -0.35
C MET A 42 2.68 2.92 0.46
N VAL A 43 2.17 1.71 0.23
CA VAL A 43 2.76 0.46 0.71
C VAL A 43 3.09 -0.37 -0.52
N LEU A 44 4.35 -0.38 -0.89
CA LEU A 44 4.85 -1.08 -2.07
C LEU A 44 5.45 -2.43 -1.70
N GLN A 45 5.59 -3.29 -2.70
CA GLN A 45 6.24 -4.59 -2.56
C GLN A 45 7.68 -4.48 -2.05
N ASP A 46 8.46 -3.59 -2.67
CA ASP A 46 9.83 -3.32 -2.26
C ASP A 46 9.81 -2.32 -1.10
N THR A 47 9.89 -2.86 0.11
CA THR A 47 9.95 -2.06 1.32
C THR A 47 11.37 -1.71 1.67
N TRP A 48 11.63 -0.45 1.92
CA TRP A 48 12.93 0.05 2.35
C TRP A 48 12.84 0.83 3.66
N LEU A 49 13.89 0.76 4.42
CA LEU A 49 14.08 1.54 5.63
C LEU A 49 15.30 2.46 5.44
N LEU A 50 15.19 3.67 5.95
CA LEU A 50 16.31 4.60 6.00
C LEU A 50 17.33 4.13 7.03
N GLU A 51 18.60 4.37 6.77
CA GLU A 51 19.63 4.23 7.81
C GLU A 51 19.29 5.17 8.98
N GLY A 52 19.32 4.63 10.20
CA GLY A 52 18.92 5.35 11.38
C GLY A 52 18.11 4.49 12.34
N SER A 53 17.47 5.08 13.32
CA SER A 53 16.65 4.35 14.28
C SER A 53 15.29 3.92 13.70
N LEU A 54 14.67 2.88 14.27
CA LEU A 54 13.29 2.52 13.95
C LEU A 54 12.33 3.69 14.22
N ARG A 55 12.57 4.43 15.28
CA ARG A 55 11.82 5.63 15.64
C ARG A 55 11.81 6.65 14.50
N GLU A 56 12.98 7.01 13.97
CA GLU A 56 13.10 7.93 12.85
C GLU A 56 12.42 7.39 11.60
N ASN A 57 12.57 6.10 11.35
CA ASN A 57 11.91 5.40 10.26
C ASN A 57 10.38 5.46 10.36
N LEU A 58 9.80 5.32 11.54
CA LEU A 58 8.35 5.36 11.75
C LEU A 58 7.80 6.79 11.70
N LYS A 59 8.53 7.76 12.20
CA LYS A 59 8.14 9.19 12.18
C LYS A 59 8.22 9.83 10.80
N LEU A 60 9.19 9.45 9.95
CA LEU A 60 9.44 10.04 8.63
C LEU A 60 9.28 11.56 8.61
N ASN A 61 10.10 12.28 9.34
CA ASN A 61 10.09 13.75 9.45
C ASN A 61 8.85 14.38 10.13
N ASN A 62 7.86 13.60 10.55
CA ASN A 62 6.75 14.13 11.35
C ASN A 62 7.17 14.31 12.82
N LYS A 63 7.63 15.52 13.14
CA LYS A 63 8.13 15.87 14.48
C LYS A 63 7.06 15.87 15.56
N GLY A 64 5.77 15.93 15.20
CA GLY A 64 4.65 15.96 16.11
C GLY A 64 4.22 14.58 16.64
N VAL A 65 4.73 13.48 16.07
CA VAL A 65 4.35 12.12 16.45
C VAL A 65 4.98 11.74 17.80
N THR A 66 4.13 11.33 18.74
CA THR A 66 4.54 10.87 20.06
C THR A 66 4.95 9.39 20.05
N ASP A 67 5.64 8.94 21.10
CA ASP A 67 6.00 7.53 21.25
C ASP A 67 4.77 6.64 21.44
N GLU A 68 3.74 7.16 22.13
CA GLU A 68 2.46 6.47 22.32
C GLU A 68 1.78 6.19 20.99
N GLU A 69 1.77 7.15 20.07
CA GLU A 69 1.21 6.98 18.72
C GLU A 69 2.01 5.96 17.89
N ILE A 70 3.34 5.96 18.03
CA ILE A 70 4.20 4.97 17.38
C ILE A 70 3.88 3.57 17.91
N TRP A 71 3.86 3.38 19.22
CA TRP A 71 3.58 2.08 19.83
C TRP A 71 2.17 1.60 19.48
N SER A 72 1.17 2.49 19.53
CA SER A 72 -0.20 2.16 19.12
C SER A 72 -0.27 1.66 17.68
N ALA A 73 0.39 2.34 16.75
CA ALA A 73 0.45 1.88 15.34
C ALA A 73 1.15 0.52 15.22
N CYS A 74 2.28 0.33 15.94
CA CYS A 74 3.01 -0.92 15.93
C CYS A 74 2.19 -2.09 16.51
N GLU A 75 1.44 -1.87 17.58
CA GLU A 75 0.54 -2.87 18.17
C GLU A 75 -0.59 -3.25 17.19
N VAL A 76 -1.19 -2.26 16.54
CA VAL A 76 -2.26 -2.50 15.56
C VAL A 76 -1.80 -3.39 14.42
N VAL A 77 -0.57 -3.22 13.92
CA VAL A 77 -0.03 -4.03 12.82
C VAL A 77 0.66 -5.32 13.32
N GLY A 78 0.83 -5.50 14.63
CA GLY A 78 1.54 -6.66 15.22
C GLY A 78 3.06 -6.58 15.11
N ALA A 79 3.62 -5.38 14.97
CA ALA A 79 5.07 -5.15 14.91
C ALA A 79 5.71 -4.96 16.30
N ASP A 80 4.91 -4.65 17.31
CA ASP A 80 5.39 -4.32 18.65
C ASP A 80 6.20 -5.44 19.30
N HIS A 81 5.80 -6.70 19.06
CA HIS A 81 6.45 -7.85 19.66
C HIS A 81 7.92 -7.95 19.21
N PHE A 82 8.20 -7.91 17.90
CA PHE A 82 9.57 -8.01 17.44
C PHE A 82 10.40 -6.77 17.79
N ILE A 83 9.81 -5.56 17.78
CA ILE A 83 10.51 -4.33 18.19
C ILE A 83 10.98 -4.45 19.65
N LYS A 84 10.12 -4.97 20.55
CA LYS A 84 10.48 -5.20 21.97
C LYS A 84 11.61 -6.23 22.15
N THR A 85 11.84 -7.11 21.17
CA THR A 85 12.95 -8.08 21.21
C THR A 85 14.28 -7.51 20.72
N LEU A 86 14.26 -6.37 20.04
CA LEU A 86 15.48 -5.74 19.55
C LEU A 86 16.23 -5.04 20.69
N PRO A 87 17.57 -5.07 20.68
CA PRO A 87 18.37 -4.21 21.53
C PRO A 87 17.97 -2.75 21.31
N ASN A 88 17.63 -2.03 22.37
CA ASN A 88 17.18 -0.64 22.36
C ASN A 88 15.76 -0.39 21.78
N GLY A 89 14.97 -1.42 21.45
CA GLY A 89 13.57 -1.27 21.01
C GLY A 89 13.41 -0.30 19.83
N LEU A 90 12.66 0.80 20.01
CA LEU A 90 12.48 1.81 18.96
C LEU A 90 13.76 2.56 18.57
N ASP A 91 14.76 2.59 19.43
CA ASP A 91 16.06 3.22 19.16
C ASP A 91 17.07 2.24 18.55
N ALA A 92 16.65 1.00 18.25
CA ALA A 92 17.43 0.06 17.48
C ALA A 92 17.78 0.63 16.12
N THR A 93 19.05 0.56 15.74
CA THR A 93 19.55 1.07 14.46
C THR A 93 19.20 0.10 13.35
N VAL A 94 18.63 0.61 12.29
CA VAL A 94 18.45 -0.09 11.02
C VAL A 94 19.71 0.19 10.20
N ASP A 95 20.45 -0.83 9.93
CA ASP A 95 21.57 -0.83 8.99
C ASP A 95 21.27 -1.75 7.81
N ASN A 96 22.18 -1.82 6.85
CA ASN A 96 22.09 -2.71 5.70
C ASN A 96 22.26 -4.20 6.06
N SER A 97 22.36 -4.56 7.35
CA SER A 97 22.36 -5.95 7.78
C SER A 97 20.96 -6.55 7.69
N ASP A 98 20.88 -7.86 7.42
CA ASP A 98 19.64 -8.63 7.34
C ASP A 98 18.94 -8.84 8.70
N SER A 99 19.09 -7.90 9.63
CA SER A 99 18.57 -7.98 11.00
C SER A 99 17.03 -7.89 11.06
N ILE A 100 16.39 -7.31 10.01
CA ILE A 100 14.95 -7.17 9.91
C ILE A 100 14.45 -7.91 8.67
N SER A 101 13.55 -8.88 8.85
CA SER A 101 12.99 -9.65 7.75
C SER A 101 12.12 -8.80 6.80
N GLY A 102 11.94 -9.27 5.55
CA GLY A 102 11.09 -8.59 4.58
C GLY A 102 9.67 -8.33 5.09
N GLY A 103 9.05 -9.31 5.76
CA GLY A 103 7.73 -9.15 6.37
C GLY A 103 7.71 -8.14 7.51
N GLN A 104 8.75 -8.10 8.35
CA GLN A 104 8.87 -7.09 9.40
C GLN A 104 9.04 -5.69 8.82
N LYS A 105 9.84 -5.51 7.76
CA LYS A 105 9.95 -4.25 7.02
C LYS A 105 8.59 -3.81 6.46
N GLN A 106 7.80 -4.75 5.96
CA GLN A 106 6.46 -4.46 5.45
C GLN A 106 5.50 -4.02 6.55
N LEU A 107 5.49 -4.69 7.72
CA LEU A 107 4.71 -4.26 8.88
C LEU A 107 5.10 -2.85 9.35
N LEU A 108 6.39 -2.52 9.40
CA LEU A 108 6.86 -1.16 9.72
C LEU A 108 6.37 -0.12 8.71
N THR A 109 6.35 -0.47 7.42
CA THR A 109 5.83 0.42 6.36
C THR A 109 4.33 0.65 6.51
N ILE A 110 3.57 -0.38 6.89
CA ILE A 110 2.14 -0.24 7.18
C ILE A 110 1.93 0.62 8.44
N ALA A 111 2.73 0.43 9.49
CA ALA A 111 2.69 1.27 10.70
C ALA A 111 2.96 2.76 10.37
N ARG A 112 3.92 3.06 9.50
CA ARG A 112 4.13 4.42 8.95
C ARG A 112 2.87 4.98 8.30
N GLY A 113 2.19 4.15 7.52
CA GLY A 113 0.94 4.52 6.86
C GLY A 113 -0.17 4.85 7.86
N MET A 114 -0.27 4.09 8.96
CA MET A 114 -1.21 4.38 10.03
C MET A 114 -0.89 5.69 10.76
N ILE A 115 0.39 5.92 11.07
CA ILE A 115 0.85 7.16 11.71
C ILE A 115 0.58 8.36 10.81
N LYS A 116 0.86 8.26 9.51
CA LYS A 116 0.58 9.34 8.54
C LYS A 116 -0.91 9.60 8.39
N ASN A 117 -1.73 8.57 8.48
CA ASN A 117 -3.19 8.61 8.43
C ASN A 117 -3.78 9.41 7.26
N ALA A 118 -3.17 9.32 6.08
CA ALA A 118 -3.67 9.98 4.88
C ALA A 118 -4.96 9.32 4.35
N PRO A 119 -5.86 10.07 3.67
CA PRO A 119 -7.15 9.57 3.21
C PRO A 119 -7.06 8.61 2.03
N LEU A 120 -5.99 8.66 1.25
CA LEU A 120 -5.81 7.87 0.04
C LEU A 120 -4.66 6.89 0.22
N LEU A 121 -4.85 5.66 -0.28
CA LEU A 121 -3.85 4.60 -0.18
C LEU A 121 -3.50 4.06 -1.57
N ILE A 122 -2.22 3.75 -1.76
CA ILE A 122 -1.74 2.93 -2.87
C ILE A 122 -1.06 1.71 -2.27
N LEU A 123 -1.60 0.53 -2.55
CA LEU A 123 -1.14 -0.73 -2.00
C LEU A 123 -0.72 -1.67 -3.12
N ASP A 124 0.49 -2.24 -3.01
CA ASP A 124 0.93 -3.34 -3.88
C ASP A 124 1.03 -4.62 -3.06
N GLU A 125 0.17 -5.59 -3.36
CA GLU A 125 0.00 -6.84 -2.59
C GLU A 125 1.06 -7.91 -2.88
N ALA A 126 2.08 -7.64 -3.63
CA ALA A 126 3.09 -8.65 -3.92
C ALA A 126 3.86 -9.02 -2.63
N THR A 127 3.49 -10.15 -2.04
CA THR A 127 4.10 -10.74 -0.82
C THR A 127 5.04 -11.89 -1.17
N SER A 128 5.86 -11.76 -2.21
CA SER A 128 6.84 -12.78 -2.55
C SER A 128 7.92 -12.86 -1.47
N ASN A 129 8.19 -14.09 -0.97
CA ASN A 129 9.25 -14.42 -0.02
C ASN A 129 9.02 -14.13 1.47
N VAL A 130 7.78 -14.16 1.93
CA VAL A 130 7.43 -14.05 3.36
C VAL A 130 6.84 -15.38 3.83
N ASP A 131 7.17 -15.82 5.04
CA ASP A 131 6.56 -17.02 5.63
C ASP A 131 5.05 -16.81 5.87
N THR A 132 4.29 -17.90 5.85
CA THR A 132 2.82 -17.87 5.90
C THR A 132 2.28 -17.12 7.12
N ARG A 133 2.92 -17.23 8.30
CA ARG A 133 2.45 -16.56 9.51
C ARG A 133 2.63 -15.06 9.43
N THR A 134 3.77 -14.61 8.95
CA THR A 134 4.05 -13.19 8.74
C THR A 134 3.17 -12.62 7.61
N GLU A 135 2.91 -13.41 6.56
CA GLU A 135 1.98 -13.04 5.51
C GLU A 135 0.56 -12.76 6.02
N GLU A 136 0.05 -13.61 6.93
CA GLU A 136 -1.25 -13.37 7.57
C GLU A 136 -1.28 -12.10 8.42
N LEU A 137 -0.18 -11.79 9.13
CA LEU A 137 -0.07 -10.56 9.90
C LEU A 137 -0.07 -9.33 9.00
N VAL A 138 0.72 -9.36 7.92
CA VAL A 138 0.78 -8.30 6.92
C VAL A 138 -0.61 -8.06 6.31
N GLN A 139 -1.33 -9.14 5.93
CA GLN A 139 -2.67 -9.02 5.37
C GLN A 139 -3.64 -8.36 6.35
N LYS A 140 -3.67 -8.81 7.61
CA LYS A 140 -4.51 -8.22 8.66
C LYS A 140 -4.18 -6.74 8.90
N ALA A 141 -2.90 -6.38 8.84
CA ALA A 141 -2.45 -5.00 8.98
C ALA A 141 -2.90 -4.13 7.79
N MET A 142 -2.80 -4.67 6.56
CA MET A 142 -3.30 -4.02 5.35
C MET A 142 -4.82 -3.79 5.42
N ASP A 143 -5.59 -4.81 5.82
CA ASP A 143 -7.05 -4.70 5.96
C ASP A 143 -7.43 -3.59 6.96
N LYS A 144 -6.70 -3.48 8.08
CA LYS A 144 -6.93 -2.39 9.05
C LYS A 144 -6.57 -1.01 8.49
N LEU A 145 -5.50 -0.92 7.69
CA LEU A 145 -5.07 0.34 7.10
C LEU A 145 -6.11 0.89 6.11
N THR A 146 -6.83 0.01 5.39
CA THR A 146 -7.81 0.40 4.36
C THR A 146 -9.13 0.89 4.91
N VAL A 147 -9.47 0.61 6.17
CA VAL A 147 -10.76 0.97 6.76
C VAL A 147 -11.02 2.48 6.67
N GLY A 148 -12.15 2.84 6.05
CA GLY A 148 -12.58 4.24 5.91
C GLY A 148 -11.75 5.08 4.94
N LYS A 149 -10.96 4.46 4.07
CA LYS A 149 -10.07 5.14 3.12
C LYS A 149 -10.34 4.70 1.69
N THR A 150 -10.05 5.58 0.74
CA THR A 150 -10.04 5.22 -0.69
C THR A 150 -8.70 4.55 -1.01
N SER A 151 -8.76 3.29 -1.46
CA SER A 151 -7.58 2.47 -1.67
C SER A 151 -7.45 2.03 -3.12
N PHE A 152 -6.31 2.32 -3.74
CA PHE A 152 -5.89 1.77 -5.03
C PHE A 152 -5.01 0.56 -4.77
N ILE A 153 -5.51 -0.63 -5.10
CA ILE A 153 -4.82 -1.88 -4.78
C ILE A 153 -4.38 -2.57 -6.07
N ILE A 154 -3.08 -2.79 -6.21
CA ILE A 154 -2.54 -3.68 -7.25
C ILE A 154 -2.68 -5.09 -6.70
N ALA A 155 -3.82 -5.73 -7.02
CA ALA A 155 -4.18 -7.00 -6.44
C ALA A 155 -3.50 -8.18 -7.14
N HIS A 156 -2.94 -9.05 -6.32
CA HIS A 156 -2.39 -10.34 -6.72
C HIS A 156 -3.14 -11.51 -6.06
N ARG A 157 -4.08 -11.21 -5.14
CA ARG A 157 -4.88 -12.19 -4.42
C ARG A 157 -6.32 -12.20 -4.90
N LEU A 158 -6.87 -13.42 -4.98
CA LEU A 158 -8.25 -13.63 -5.39
C LEU A 158 -9.26 -12.91 -4.48
N SER A 159 -9.04 -12.98 -3.15
CA SER A 159 -9.91 -12.36 -2.16
C SER A 159 -10.00 -10.84 -2.34
N THR A 160 -8.87 -10.18 -2.57
CA THR A 160 -8.81 -8.73 -2.79
C THR A 160 -9.56 -8.33 -4.05
N ILE A 161 -9.35 -9.06 -5.15
CA ILE A 161 -10.06 -8.79 -6.41
C ILE A 161 -11.57 -8.95 -6.23
N LYS A 162 -12.01 -10.03 -5.56
CA LYS A 162 -13.45 -10.28 -5.33
C LYS A 162 -14.14 -9.24 -4.48
N ASN A 163 -13.43 -8.73 -3.47
CA ASN A 163 -13.98 -7.83 -2.47
C ASN A 163 -13.79 -6.36 -2.83
N ALA A 164 -13.15 -6.06 -3.97
CA ALA A 164 -13.00 -4.68 -4.43
C ALA A 164 -14.35 -4.09 -4.84
N ASP A 165 -14.64 -2.87 -4.40
CA ASP A 165 -15.84 -2.13 -4.78
C ASP A 165 -15.86 -1.83 -6.29
N HIS A 166 -14.67 -1.55 -6.85
CA HIS A 166 -14.47 -1.27 -8.26
C HIS A 166 -13.18 -1.89 -8.77
N ILE A 167 -13.25 -2.56 -9.90
CA ILE A 167 -12.12 -3.24 -10.55
C ILE A 167 -11.87 -2.56 -11.88
N LEU A 168 -10.64 -2.14 -12.11
CA LEU A 168 -10.15 -1.64 -13.39
C LEU A 168 -9.29 -2.71 -14.04
N VAL A 169 -9.69 -3.19 -15.19
CA VAL A 169 -8.95 -4.19 -15.97
C VAL A 169 -8.13 -3.48 -17.03
N MET A 170 -6.81 -3.58 -16.90
CA MET A 170 -5.87 -2.87 -17.77
C MET A 170 -5.18 -3.83 -18.73
N ASN A 171 -5.16 -3.45 -19.99
CA ASN A 171 -4.37 -4.13 -21.01
C ASN A 171 -3.65 -3.11 -21.89
N GLU A 172 -2.36 -3.29 -22.11
CA GLU A 172 -1.47 -2.43 -22.91
C GLU A 172 -1.54 -0.92 -22.62
N GLY A 173 -1.91 -0.56 -21.38
CA GLY A 173 -2.04 0.82 -20.93
C GLY A 173 -3.45 1.36 -20.90
N ASP A 174 -4.39 0.68 -21.57
CA ASP A 174 -5.79 1.07 -21.60
C ASP A 174 -6.63 0.33 -20.56
N ILE A 175 -7.66 0.99 -20.05
CA ILE A 175 -8.72 0.36 -19.26
C ILE A 175 -9.72 -0.25 -20.22
N ILE A 176 -9.72 -1.58 -20.32
CA ILE A 176 -10.56 -2.32 -21.28
C ILE A 176 -11.89 -2.78 -20.68
N GLU A 177 -11.94 -2.96 -19.37
CA GLU A 177 -13.15 -3.32 -18.63
C GLU A 177 -13.11 -2.67 -17.24
N GLU A 178 -14.31 -2.32 -16.75
CA GLU A 178 -14.49 -1.81 -15.40
C GLU A 178 -15.79 -2.30 -14.77
N GLY A 179 -15.82 -2.40 -13.43
CA GLY A 179 -16.98 -2.84 -12.68
C GLY A 179 -16.58 -3.58 -11.41
N ASN A 180 -17.52 -4.27 -10.78
CA ASN A 180 -17.23 -5.19 -9.68
C ASN A 180 -17.06 -6.64 -10.18
N HIS A 181 -16.64 -7.55 -9.30
CA HIS A 181 -16.40 -8.94 -9.63
C HIS A 181 -17.61 -9.61 -10.34
N GLU A 182 -18.82 -9.42 -9.81
CA GLU A 182 -20.03 -10.07 -10.35
C GLU A 182 -20.37 -9.57 -11.74
N THR A 183 -20.32 -8.26 -11.97
CA THR A 183 -20.64 -7.65 -13.27
C THR A 183 -19.62 -8.05 -14.32
N LEU A 184 -18.33 -8.08 -13.98
CA LEU A 184 -17.25 -8.47 -14.90
C LEU A 184 -17.30 -9.96 -15.23
N MET A 185 -17.62 -10.83 -14.27
CA MET A 185 -17.80 -12.26 -14.53
C MET A 185 -19.00 -12.52 -15.46
N LYS A 186 -20.12 -11.78 -15.30
CA LYS A 186 -21.29 -11.88 -16.19
C LYS A 186 -21.03 -11.41 -17.62
N LYS A 187 -20.15 -10.41 -17.79
CA LYS A 187 -19.72 -9.95 -19.13
C LYS A 187 -18.97 -11.02 -19.92
N ASN A 188 -18.39 -12.00 -19.23
CA ASN A 188 -17.63 -13.12 -19.82
C ASN A 188 -16.51 -12.65 -20.76
N GLY A 189 -15.90 -11.49 -20.44
CA GLY A 189 -14.84 -10.84 -21.19
C GLY A 189 -13.44 -11.19 -20.65
N PHE A 190 -12.49 -10.31 -20.91
CA PHE A 190 -11.07 -10.50 -20.56
C PHE A 190 -10.87 -10.76 -19.06
N TYR A 191 -11.60 -10.05 -18.19
CA TYR A 191 -11.56 -10.30 -16.76
C TYR A 191 -11.94 -11.73 -16.40
N ALA A 192 -13.06 -12.22 -16.94
CA ALA A 192 -13.56 -13.55 -16.65
C ALA A 192 -12.59 -14.65 -17.16
N GLU A 193 -12.00 -14.45 -18.32
CA GLU A 193 -10.98 -15.36 -18.88
C GLU A 193 -9.74 -15.38 -17.97
N LEU A 194 -9.21 -14.22 -17.60
CA LEU A 194 -8.06 -14.09 -16.70
C LEU A 194 -8.33 -14.73 -15.33
N TYR A 195 -9.48 -14.44 -14.77
CA TYR A 195 -9.92 -14.99 -13.49
C TYR A 195 -9.99 -16.51 -13.53
N ASN A 196 -10.65 -17.08 -14.54
CA ASN A 196 -10.81 -18.53 -14.69
C ASN A 196 -9.45 -19.23 -14.95
N SER A 197 -8.54 -18.59 -15.68
CA SER A 197 -7.22 -19.15 -15.96
C SER A 197 -6.28 -19.16 -14.77
N GLN A 198 -6.35 -18.17 -13.92
CA GLN A 198 -5.44 -18.02 -12.76
C GLN A 198 -5.97 -18.64 -11.48
N PHE A 199 -7.28 -18.64 -11.27
CA PHE A 199 -7.91 -18.90 -9.97
C PHE A 199 -8.96 -20.03 -9.95
N LYS A 200 -9.40 -20.53 -11.08
CA LYS A 200 -10.16 -21.78 -11.18
C LYS A 200 -9.21 -22.89 -11.61
N LYS A 201 -8.64 -23.57 -10.62
CA LYS A 201 -8.14 -24.93 -10.77
C LYS A 201 -9.17 -25.89 -10.23
#